data_643776895a64a51a4914519e77e6f8e0
#
_entry.id   643776895a64a51a4914519e77e6f8e0
#
_cell.length_a   1.000
_cell.length_b   1.000
_cell.length_c   1.000
_cell.angle_alpha   90.00
_cell.angle_beta   90.00
_cell.angle_gamma   90.00
#
_symmetry.space_group_name_H-M   'P 1'
#
loop_
_entity.id
_entity.type
_entity.pdbx_description
1 polymer ?
#
loop_
_entity_poly.entity_id
_entity_poly.type
_entity_poly.pdbx_seq_one_letter_code
_entity_poly.pdbx_strand_id
1 'polypeptide(L)'
;MITAANIQYQLADRVHGLGPGGLGAMLLLARKVGLISAIDNRLHVLKRHLPYHESDHVLNIAFNILAGGECIEHLEPRRNDEVYLDALGAQRIPDPTTAGDFCRRFTEPDIVDLMDAANETRLGVWSQQPAEFFDQAVLDVDGALVATDAECKEGVGLSYNGVWGFHPLLISLANTAEPLFLVNRPGNRPSHDQAAGHLDRAIDLCRRAGFRRILMRGDTDFSQTAHLDAWDDAGDVHFVFGMDASPKLKGIAEDLPDSAYRLLERPKRDVVKTSPRTKPARVKEQIVRERGYKNLHVVEEHVAEFRYRPVACNRDYRVIVLRKRVVTDQNQMRIFDEYRYFSTSPTSSTRGGLRRRRSCSRPTAAATKRI
;
A
#
# COMPACT_ATOMS: atom_id res chain seq x y z
N MET A 1 -13.65 0.60 27.72
CA MET A 1 -13.27 1.30 28.99
C MET A 1 -12.07 0.55 29.54
N ILE A 2 -10.89 1.20 29.61
CA ILE A 2 -9.70 0.59 30.20
C ILE A 2 -9.92 0.65 31.71
N THR A 3 -10.08 -0.51 32.35
CA THR A 3 -10.21 -0.58 33.81
C THR A 3 -8.82 -0.62 34.43
N ALA A 4 -8.51 0.34 35.29
CA ALA A 4 -7.24 0.48 35.99
C ALA A 4 -7.01 -0.57 37.11
N ALA A 5 -7.73 -1.70 37.05
CA ALA A 5 -7.71 -2.71 38.12
C ALA A 5 -6.36 -3.43 38.32
N ASN A 6 -5.40 -3.25 37.41
CA ASN A 6 -4.09 -3.90 37.48
C ASN A 6 -2.92 -2.93 37.62
N ILE A 7 -3.15 -1.70 38.07
CA ILE A 7 -2.06 -0.78 38.34
C ILE A 7 -1.51 -1.12 39.74
N GLN A 8 -0.27 -1.58 39.75
CA GLN A 8 0.47 -1.81 40.99
C GLN A 8 1.42 -0.64 41.22
N TYR A 9 1.34 -0.04 42.41
CA TYR A 9 2.26 1.00 42.85
C TYR A 9 3.36 0.36 43.70
N GLN A 10 4.61 0.55 43.30
CA GLN A 10 5.77 0.11 44.08
C GLN A 10 6.65 1.32 44.38
N LEU A 11 7.13 1.40 45.60
CA LEU A 11 8.22 2.31 45.99
C LEU A 11 9.52 1.67 45.45
N ALA A 12 10.21 2.38 44.53
CA ALA A 12 11.49 1.95 44.01
C ALA A 12 12.58 2.96 44.39
N ASP A 13 13.74 2.46 44.75
CA ASP A 13 14.91 3.29 45.08
C ASP A 13 15.49 3.98 43.85
N ARG A 14 15.25 3.41 42.69
CA ARG A 14 15.62 3.98 41.38
C ARG A 14 14.44 3.87 40.40
N VAL A 15 14.07 5.01 39.81
CA VAL A 15 13.07 5.08 38.77
C VAL A 15 13.74 5.59 37.48
N HIS A 16 13.73 4.79 36.45
CA HIS A 16 14.21 5.15 35.13
C HIS A 16 13.01 5.34 34.20
N GLY A 17 12.93 6.47 33.49
CA GLY A 17 11.87 6.76 32.54
C GLY A 17 12.31 6.39 31.12
N LEU A 18 11.52 5.58 30.43
CA LEU A 18 11.68 5.28 29.01
C LEU A 18 10.63 6.00 28.20
N GLY A 19 11.05 6.93 27.31
CA GLY A 19 10.14 7.68 26.44
C GLY A 19 9.28 6.76 25.56
N PRO A 20 9.86 5.85 24.77
CA PRO A 20 9.10 4.89 23.96
C PRO A 20 8.69 3.68 24.81
N GLY A 21 7.68 3.84 25.67
CA GLY A 21 7.12 2.73 26.44
C GLY A 21 6.60 1.61 25.53
N GLY A 22 6.74 0.35 25.99
CA GLY A 22 6.23 -0.81 25.28
C GLY A 22 7.24 -1.54 24.39
N LEU A 23 8.48 -1.07 24.22
CA LEU A 23 9.50 -1.77 23.43
C LEU A 23 9.76 -3.19 23.94
N GLY A 24 9.84 -3.40 25.24
CA GLY A 24 9.98 -4.75 25.83
C GLY A 24 8.81 -5.67 25.47
N ALA A 25 7.59 -5.14 25.44
CA ALA A 25 6.41 -5.90 25.01
C ALA A 25 6.48 -6.25 23.49
N MET A 26 7.00 -5.36 22.66
CA MET A 26 7.21 -5.64 21.23
C MET A 26 8.28 -6.72 21.02
N LEU A 27 9.35 -6.72 21.80
CA LEU A 27 10.34 -7.80 21.76
C LEU A 27 9.74 -9.15 22.21
N LEU A 28 8.95 -9.16 23.27
CA LEU A 28 8.24 -10.36 23.71
C LEU A 28 7.26 -10.85 22.64
N LEU A 29 6.57 -9.94 21.98
CA LEU A 29 5.71 -10.29 20.84
C LEU A 29 6.52 -10.91 19.71
N ALA A 30 7.61 -10.30 19.27
CA ALA A 30 8.48 -10.81 18.22
C ALA A 30 8.97 -12.23 18.52
N ARG A 31 9.34 -12.50 19.77
CA ARG A 31 9.70 -13.85 20.26
C ARG A 31 8.51 -14.81 20.20
N LYS A 32 7.37 -14.38 20.73
CA LYS A 32 6.15 -15.23 20.80
C LYS A 32 5.63 -15.64 19.44
N VAL A 33 5.66 -14.74 18.45
CA VAL A 33 5.20 -15.03 17.07
C VAL A 33 6.27 -15.71 16.22
N GLY A 34 7.48 -15.94 16.76
CA GLY A 34 8.55 -16.66 16.06
C GLY A 34 9.32 -15.82 15.04
N LEU A 35 9.19 -14.49 15.05
CA LEU A 35 9.85 -13.61 14.07
C LEU A 35 11.37 -13.71 14.10
N ILE A 36 11.98 -13.80 15.31
CA ILE A 36 13.42 -13.93 15.48
C ILE A 36 13.92 -15.20 14.77
N SER A 37 13.31 -16.35 15.08
CA SER A 37 13.69 -17.62 14.48
C SER A 37 13.42 -17.65 12.97
N ALA A 38 12.35 -17.01 12.49
CA ALA A 38 12.04 -16.93 11.06
C ALA A 38 13.11 -16.14 10.30
N ILE A 39 13.61 -15.04 10.90
CA ILE A 39 14.70 -14.23 10.31
C ILE A 39 15.99 -15.05 10.28
N ASP A 40 16.42 -15.58 11.42
CA ASP A 40 17.72 -16.29 11.54
C ASP A 40 17.77 -17.58 10.71
N ASN A 41 16.64 -18.23 10.46
CA ASN A 41 16.55 -19.42 9.62
C ASN A 41 16.60 -19.15 8.11
N ARG A 42 16.23 -17.93 7.67
CA ARG A 42 16.13 -17.59 6.25
C ARG A 42 17.21 -16.64 5.77
N LEU A 43 17.59 -15.68 6.61
CA LEU A 43 18.52 -14.63 6.23
C LEU A 43 19.95 -15.01 6.66
N HIS A 44 20.89 -15.03 5.70
CA HIS A 44 22.28 -15.44 5.91
C HIS A 44 23.24 -14.45 5.26
N VAL A 45 23.23 -13.21 5.70
CA VAL A 45 24.08 -12.12 5.16
C VAL A 45 25.34 -11.90 5.99
N LEU A 46 25.40 -12.45 7.21
CA LEU A 46 26.55 -12.33 8.10
C LEU A 46 27.53 -13.49 7.87
N LYS A 47 28.82 -13.16 7.79
CA LYS A 47 29.90 -14.16 7.77
C LYS A 47 30.21 -14.72 9.16
N ARG A 48 29.85 -13.99 10.18
CA ARG A 48 30.04 -14.33 11.60
C ARG A 48 28.84 -13.87 12.39
N HIS A 49 28.30 -14.74 13.23
CA HIS A 49 27.12 -14.48 14.05
C HIS A 49 27.44 -14.02 15.48
N LEU A 50 28.66 -13.61 15.74
CA LEU A 50 29.05 -13.05 17.04
C LEU A 50 29.61 -11.63 16.82
N PRO A 51 29.19 -10.68 17.62
CA PRO A 51 28.30 -10.80 18.78
C PRO A 51 26.79 -10.72 18.43
N TYR A 52 26.42 -10.57 17.17
CA TYR A 52 25.03 -10.36 16.73
C TYR A 52 24.63 -11.34 15.65
N HIS A 53 23.35 -11.74 15.66
CA HIS A 53 22.68 -12.48 14.59
C HIS A 53 21.95 -11.53 13.64
N GLU A 54 21.45 -12.03 12.52
CA GLU A 54 20.68 -11.26 11.54
C GLU A 54 19.45 -10.62 12.18
N SER A 55 18.73 -11.36 13.02
CA SER A 55 17.56 -10.86 13.75
C SER A 55 17.90 -9.69 14.68
N ASP A 56 19.08 -9.69 15.31
CA ASP A 56 19.52 -8.59 16.18
C ASP A 56 19.64 -7.28 15.39
N HIS A 57 20.21 -7.34 14.18
CA HIS A 57 20.35 -6.19 13.31
C HIS A 57 19.00 -5.70 12.78
N VAL A 58 18.15 -6.62 12.31
CA VAL A 58 16.81 -6.29 11.79
C VAL A 58 15.96 -5.65 12.89
N LEU A 59 15.92 -6.26 14.08
CA LEU A 59 15.15 -5.75 15.21
C LEU A 59 15.72 -4.45 15.78
N ASN A 60 17.06 -4.28 15.77
CA ASN A 60 17.69 -3.03 16.19
C ASN A 60 17.18 -1.84 15.35
N ILE A 61 17.13 -1.99 14.02
CA ILE A 61 16.59 -0.97 13.11
C ILE A 61 15.10 -0.79 13.35
N ALA A 62 14.33 -1.88 13.46
CA ALA A 62 12.90 -1.82 13.70
C ALA A 62 12.55 -1.13 15.02
N PHE A 63 13.25 -1.42 16.10
CA PHE A 63 13.04 -0.78 17.41
C PHE A 63 13.48 0.68 17.42
N ASN A 64 14.53 1.05 16.66
CA ASN A 64 14.88 2.43 16.46
C ASN A 64 13.72 3.22 15.83
N ILE A 65 13.08 2.68 14.77
CA ILE A 65 11.91 3.29 14.12
C ILE A 65 10.73 3.38 15.11
N LEU A 66 10.44 2.32 15.85
CA LEU A 66 9.38 2.30 16.87
C LEU A 66 9.63 3.32 17.98
N ALA A 67 10.90 3.60 18.29
CA ALA A 67 11.31 4.62 19.24
C ALA A 67 11.35 6.05 18.66
N GLY A 68 10.83 6.25 17.44
CA GLY A 68 10.81 7.53 16.74
C GLY A 68 12.11 7.90 16.04
N GLY A 69 12.99 6.94 15.77
CA GLY A 69 14.19 7.15 14.95
C GLY A 69 13.84 7.27 13.47
N GLU A 70 14.42 8.24 12.80
CA GLU A 70 14.19 8.54 11.37
C GLU A 70 15.39 8.17 10.50
N CYS A 71 16.54 7.90 11.12
CA CYS A 71 17.78 7.51 10.44
C CYS A 71 18.58 6.52 11.30
N ILE A 72 19.60 5.91 10.71
CA ILE A 72 20.46 4.92 11.40
C ILE A 72 21.28 5.60 12.50
N GLU A 73 21.67 6.84 12.34
CA GLU A 73 22.43 7.63 13.32
C GLU A 73 21.68 7.77 14.64
N HIS A 74 20.35 7.70 14.63
CA HIS A 74 19.54 7.70 15.86
C HIS A 74 19.73 6.44 16.73
N LEU A 75 20.46 5.45 16.25
CA LEU A 75 20.91 4.32 17.10
C LEU A 75 21.98 4.75 18.13
N GLU A 76 22.75 5.84 17.87
CA GLU A 76 23.79 6.28 18.80
C GLU A 76 23.25 6.67 20.19
N PRO A 77 22.22 7.52 20.32
CA PRO A 77 21.62 7.77 21.64
C PRO A 77 20.97 6.52 22.26
N ARG A 78 20.46 5.56 21.45
CA ARG A 78 19.83 4.32 21.94
C ARG A 78 20.84 3.37 22.59
N ARG A 79 22.03 3.22 21.98
CA ARG A 79 23.08 2.34 22.50
C ARG A 79 23.72 2.86 23.79
N ASN A 80 23.57 4.15 24.07
CA ASN A 80 24.07 4.81 25.28
C ASN A 80 22.98 5.03 26.33
N ASP A 81 21.76 4.55 26.10
CA ASP A 81 20.63 4.65 27.03
C ASP A 81 20.43 3.31 27.76
N GLU A 82 20.88 3.26 29.00
CA GLU A 82 20.75 2.05 29.85
C GLU A 82 19.29 1.58 29.97
N VAL A 83 18.35 2.51 30.05
CA VAL A 83 16.91 2.17 30.19
C VAL A 83 16.36 1.56 28.91
N TYR A 84 16.82 2.03 27.77
CA TYR A 84 16.48 1.44 26.47
C TYR A 84 17.07 0.01 26.35
N LEU A 85 18.31 -0.19 26.74
CA LEU A 85 18.97 -1.50 26.72
C LEU A 85 18.28 -2.48 27.68
N ASP A 86 17.98 -2.05 28.90
CA ASP A 86 17.26 -2.83 29.90
C ASP A 86 15.88 -3.26 29.42
N ALA A 87 15.13 -2.36 28.76
CA ALA A 87 13.83 -2.68 28.19
C ALA A 87 13.89 -3.78 27.11
N LEU A 88 15.01 -3.89 26.41
CA LEU A 88 15.28 -4.94 25.43
C LEU A 88 15.99 -6.15 26.03
N GLY A 89 16.40 -6.11 27.30
CA GLY A 89 17.23 -7.14 27.93
C GLY A 89 18.58 -7.29 27.24
N ALA A 90 19.13 -6.22 26.67
CA ALA A 90 20.36 -6.19 25.90
C ALA A 90 21.47 -5.48 26.69
N GLN A 91 22.67 -6.06 26.68
CA GLN A 91 23.86 -5.37 27.24
C GLN A 91 24.42 -4.33 26.25
N ARG A 92 24.23 -4.56 24.98
CA ARG A 92 24.64 -3.69 23.87
C ARG A 92 23.85 -3.98 22.62
N ILE A 93 23.76 -3.00 21.74
CA ILE A 93 23.15 -3.12 20.39
C ILE A 93 24.16 -2.69 19.32
N PRO A 94 23.98 -3.09 18.05
CA PRO A 94 24.80 -2.61 16.94
C PRO A 94 24.79 -1.09 16.86
N ASP A 95 25.98 -0.50 16.68
CA ASP A 95 26.13 0.93 16.44
C ASP A 95 25.69 1.33 15.01
N PRO A 96 25.54 2.62 14.72
CA PRO A 96 25.11 3.10 13.41
C PRO A 96 25.96 2.58 12.24
N THR A 97 27.30 2.52 12.40
CA THR A 97 28.21 2.05 11.35
C THR A 97 27.98 0.56 11.07
N THR A 98 27.90 -0.24 12.13
CA THR A 98 27.64 -1.69 12.05
C THR A 98 26.26 -1.96 11.43
N ALA A 99 25.23 -1.19 11.78
CA ALA A 99 23.92 -1.31 11.19
C ALA A 99 23.91 -0.90 9.70
N GLY A 100 24.64 0.14 9.33
CA GLY A 100 24.82 0.55 7.94
C GLY A 100 25.56 -0.50 7.11
N ASP A 101 26.60 -1.11 7.66
CA ASP A 101 27.37 -2.19 6.99
C ASP A 101 26.50 -3.44 6.82
N PHE A 102 25.65 -3.77 7.78
CA PHE A 102 24.68 -4.84 7.64
C PHE A 102 23.72 -4.59 6.46
N CYS A 103 23.13 -3.39 6.35
CA CYS A 103 22.24 -3.05 5.25
C CYS A 103 22.91 -3.14 3.87
N ARG A 104 24.20 -2.82 3.75
CA ARG A 104 24.95 -2.88 2.48
C ARG A 104 25.24 -4.30 1.99
N ARG A 105 25.02 -5.31 2.81
CA ARG A 105 25.27 -6.72 2.45
C ARG A 105 24.12 -7.36 1.68
N PHE A 106 22.95 -6.75 1.71
CA PHE A 106 21.75 -7.31 1.10
C PHE A 106 21.81 -7.29 -0.43
N THR A 107 21.47 -8.41 -1.01
CA THR A 107 21.13 -8.57 -2.43
C THR A 107 19.62 -8.68 -2.60
N GLU A 108 19.12 -8.66 -3.83
CA GLU A 108 17.67 -8.84 -4.07
C GLU A 108 17.10 -10.14 -3.47
N PRO A 109 17.76 -11.32 -3.60
CA PRO A 109 17.30 -12.54 -2.92
C PRO A 109 17.21 -12.38 -1.39
N ASP A 110 18.17 -11.73 -0.75
CA ASP A 110 18.17 -11.56 0.71
C ASP A 110 17.00 -10.68 1.18
N ILE A 111 16.64 -9.66 0.38
CA ILE A 111 15.45 -8.82 0.65
C ILE A 111 14.18 -9.67 0.55
N VAL A 112 14.11 -10.57 -0.43
CA VAL A 112 13.00 -11.50 -0.60
C VAL A 112 12.92 -12.46 0.59
N ASP A 113 14.05 -13.01 1.04
CA ASP A 113 14.12 -13.92 2.19
C ASP A 113 13.66 -13.23 3.48
N LEU A 114 14.02 -11.97 3.68
CA LEU A 114 13.55 -11.17 4.83
C LEU A 114 12.03 -10.93 4.77
N MET A 115 11.49 -10.60 3.60
CA MET A 115 10.02 -10.46 3.43
C MET A 115 9.31 -11.79 3.67
N ASP A 116 9.88 -12.91 3.20
CA ASP A 116 9.32 -14.24 3.42
C ASP A 116 9.38 -14.66 4.89
N ALA A 117 10.43 -14.31 5.63
CA ALA A 117 10.50 -14.54 7.07
C ALA A 117 9.37 -13.80 7.81
N ALA A 118 9.12 -12.53 7.45
CA ALA A 118 8.01 -11.75 7.99
C ALA A 118 6.64 -12.35 7.61
N ASN A 119 6.49 -12.81 6.37
CA ASN A 119 5.24 -13.42 5.87
C ASN A 119 4.98 -14.79 6.52
N GLU A 120 6.01 -15.60 6.78
CA GLU A 120 5.87 -16.86 7.50
C GLU A 120 5.36 -16.65 8.92
N THR A 121 5.94 -15.67 9.62
CA THR A 121 5.47 -15.24 10.95
C THR A 121 4.01 -14.80 10.90
N ARG A 122 3.63 -14.06 9.86
CA ARG A 122 2.26 -13.56 9.63
C ARG A 122 1.25 -14.70 9.46
N LEU A 123 1.60 -15.77 8.73
CA LEU A 123 0.75 -16.97 8.61
C LEU A 123 0.39 -17.55 9.98
N GLY A 124 1.34 -17.62 10.90
CA GLY A 124 1.11 -18.08 12.27
C GLY A 124 0.15 -17.17 13.04
N VAL A 125 0.21 -15.85 12.83
CA VAL A 125 -0.70 -14.89 13.46
C VAL A 125 -2.09 -14.97 12.83
N TRP A 126 -2.17 -15.07 11.50
CA TRP A 126 -3.45 -15.18 10.78
C TRP A 126 -4.18 -16.48 11.12
N SER A 127 -3.49 -17.59 11.32
CA SER A 127 -4.11 -18.87 11.69
C SER A 127 -4.95 -18.81 12.97
N GLN A 128 -4.75 -17.78 13.79
CA GLN A 128 -5.50 -17.55 15.03
C GLN A 128 -6.75 -16.68 14.83
N GLN A 129 -6.98 -16.20 13.60
CA GLN A 129 -8.13 -15.36 13.30
C GLN A 129 -9.41 -16.19 13.11
N PRO A 130 -10.60 -15.60 13.33
CA PRO A 130 -11.87 -16.31 13.12
C PRO A 130 -12.07 -16.66 11.63
N ALA A 131 -12.92 -17.66 11.37
CA ALA A 131 -13.13 -18.21 10.03
C ALA A 131 -13.57 -17.16 8.98
N GLU A 132 -14.28 -16.12 9.40
CA GLU A 132 -14.77 -15.04 8.56
C GLU A 132 -13.62 -14.16 8.02
N PHE A 133 -12.48 -14.12 8.72
CA PHE A 133 -11.27 -13.43 8.26
C PHE A 133 -10.81 -13.98 6.90
N PHE A 134 -10.97 -15.27 6.69
CA PHE A 134 -10.52 -15.97 5.49
C PHE A 134 -11.52 -15.98 4.33
N ASP A 135 -12.66 -15.29 4.45
CA ASP A 135 -13.65 -15.24 3.39
C ASP A 135 -13.11 -14.58 2.12
N GLN A 136 -12.37 -13.49 2.28
CA GLN A 136 -11.77 -12.77 1.16
C GLN A 136 -10.51 -11.98 1.59
N ALA A 137 -9.40 -12.22 0.92
CA ALA A 137 -8.25 -11.32 0.94
C ALA A 137 -8.47 -10.20 -0.09
N VAL A 138 -8.21 -8.97 0.30
CA VAL A 138 -8.16 -7.82 -0.61
C VAL A 138 -6.71 -7.35 -0.69
N LEU A 139 -6.09 -7.54 -1.84
CA LEU A 139 -4.72 -7.13 -2.12
C LEU A 139 -4.74 -5.77 -2.83
N ASP A 140 -4.14 -4.77 -2.22
CA ASP A 140 -3.90 -3.48 -2.85
C ASP A 140 -2.47 -3.42 -3.35
N VAL A 141 -2.30 -3.01 -4.60
CA VAL A 141 -1.00 -2.76 -5.21
C VAL A 141 -0.89 -1.30 -5.61
N ASP A 142 0.21 -0.67 -5.21
CA ASP A 142 0.48 0.73 -5.49
C ASP A 142 1.98 1.00 -5.58
N GLY A 143 2.36 2.10 -6.22
CA GLY A 143 3.71 2.63 -6.26
C GLY A 143 3.76 4.02 -5.64
N ALA A 144 4.80 4.31 -4.88
CA ALA A 144 4.98 5.62 -4.27
C ALA A 144 6.34 6.21 -4.65
N LEU A 145 6.38 7.49 -5.02
CA LEU A 145 7.65 8.18 -5.22
C LEU A 145 8.21 8.64 -3.89
N VAL A 146 9.44 8.23 -3.60
CA VAL A 146 10.20 8.62 -2.40
C VAL A 146 11.40 9.44 -2.83
N ALA A 147 11.34 10.75 -2.60
CA ALA A 147 12.43 11.66 -2.92
C ALA A 147 13.64 11.44 -2.00
N THR A 148 14.84 11.66 -2.54
CA THR A 148 16.08 11.69 -1.76
C THR A 148 17.01 12.76 -2.31
N ASP A 149 17.75 13.40 -1.42
CA ASP A 149 18.80 14.37 -1.79
C ASP A 149 20.18 13.71 -1.97
N ALA A 150 20.24 12.38 -1.78
CA ALA A 150 21.51 11.65 -1.84
C ALA A 150 21.93 11.41 -3.30
N GLU A 151 23.09 11.93 -3.66
CA GLU A 151 23.66 11.84 -5.02
C GLU A 151 24.34 10.47 -5.28
N CYS A 152 24.88 9.83 -4.24
CA CYS A 152 25.71 8.63 -4.35
C CYS A 152 25.01 7.34 -3.94
N LYS A 153 23.67 7.33 -3.75
CA LYS A 153 22.94 6.10 -3.45
C LYS A 153 22.71 5.30 -4.71
N GLU A 154 22.99 4.01 -4.66
CA GLU A 154 22.64 3.08 -5.73
C GLU A 154 21.12 2.95 -5.88
N GLY A 155 20.66 2.67 -7.10
CA GLY A 155 19.25 2.42 -7.38
C GLY A 155 18.38 3.69 -7.34
N VAL A 156 18.94 4.89 -7.30
CA VAL A 156 18.21 6.15 -7.44
C VAL A 156 17.98 6.45 -8.92
N GLY A 157 16.86 7.05 -9.25
CA GLY A 157 16.54 7.47 -10.61
C GLY A 157 15.64 8.68 -10.66
N LEU A 158 15.68 9.40 -11.78
CA LEU A 158 14.80 10.55 -12.02
C LEU A 158 13.44 10.06 -12.53
N SER A 159 12.37 10.31 -11.77
CA SER A 159 11.02 9.94 -12.16
C SER A 159 10.50 10.81 -13.32
N TYR A 160 9.41 10.36 -13.96
CA TYR A 160 8.76 11.08 -15.08
C TYR A 160 8.28 12.49 -14.72
N ASN A 161 8.06 12.77 -13.43
CA ASN A 161 7.65 14.09 -12.94
C ASN A 161 8.79 14.91 -12.34
N GLY A 162 10.06 14.48 -12.59
CA GLY A 162 11.25 15.22 -12.19
C GLY A 162 11.66 15.03 -10.72
N VAL A 163 11.12 14.03 -10.03
CA VAL A 163 11.55 13.69 -8.67
C VAL A 163 12.75 12.76 -8.72
N TRP A 164 13.87 13.17 -8.13
CA TRP A 164 15.04 12.34 -7.89
C TRP A 164 14.78 11.45 -6.68
N GLY A 165 14.84 10.12 -6.86
CA GLY A 165 14.48 9.23 -5.76
C GLY A 165 14.22 7.79 -6.18
N PHE A 166 13.42 7.11 -5.37
CA PHE A 166 13.00 5.73 -5.56
C PHE A 166 11.50 5.68 -5.90
N HIS A 167 11.09 4.57 -6.52
CA HIS A 167 9.69 4.26 -6.81
C HIS A 167 9.34 2.85 -6.28
N PRO A 168 9.30 2.65 -4.95
CA PRO A 168 8.97 1.36 -4.38
C PRO A 168 7.58 0.87 -4.79
N LEU A 169 7.49 -0.44 -5.03
CA LEU A 169 6.25 -1.19 -5.18
C LEU A 169 5.80 -1.66 -3.80
N LEU A 170 4.55 -1.41 -3.47
CA LEU A 170 3.92 -1.90 -2.25
C LEU A 170 2.74 -2.80 -2.60
N ILE A 171 2.74 -4.03 -2.07
CA ILE A 171 1.57 -4.89 -2.06
C ILE A 171 1.15 -5.12 -0.62
N SER A 172 -0.10 -4.82 -0.32
CA SER A 172 -0.64 -4.89 1.04
C SER A 172 -1.94 -5.69 1.10
N LEU A 173 -2.18 -6.32 2.25
CA LEU A 173 -3.49 -6.86 2.61
C LEU A 173 -4.35 -5.72 3.16
N ALA A 174 -5.31 -5.26 2.36
CA ALA A 174 -6.16 -4.12 2.73
C ALA A 174 -7.09 -4.41 3.92
N ASN A 175 -7.38 -5.70 4.19
CA ASN A 175 -8.20 -6.12 5.32
C ASN A 175 -7.64 -5.62 6.66
N THR A 176 -6.32 -5.64 6.81
CA THR A 176 -5.59 -5.30 8.03
C THR A 176 -4.61 -4.15 7.85
N ALA A 177 -4.49 -3.63 6.61
CA ALA A 177 -3.51 -2.62 6.20
C ALA A 177 -2.04 -3.08 6.39
N GLU A 178 -1.79 -4.39 6.30
CA GLU A 178 -0.45 -4.97 6.43
C GLU A 178 0.31 -4.95 5.10
N PRO A 179 1.54 -4.45 5.05
CA PRO A 179 2.42 -4.61 3.89
C PRO A 179 2.88 -6.08 3.80
N LEU A 180 2.64 -6.71 2.64
CA LEU A 180 3.08 -8.07 2.36
C LEU A 180 4.42 -8.09 1.65
N PHE A 181 4.55 -7.23 0.64
CA PHE A 181 5.77 -7.06 -0.15
C PHE A 181 6.05 -5.57 -0.36
N LEU A 182 7.29 -5.17 -0.10
CA LEU A 182 7.81 -3.83 -0.35
C LEU A 182 9.10 -3.96 -1.13
N VAL A 183 9.06 -3.60 -2.42
CA VAL A 183 10.21 -3.74 -3.33
C VAL A 183 10.69 -2.35 -3.72
N ASN A 184 11.90 -2.01 -3.27
CA ASN A 184 12.49 -0.73 -3.66
C ASN A 184 12.99 -0.78 -5.11
N ARG A 185 12.68 0.25 -5.87
CA ARG A 185 13.03 0.36 -7.30
C ARG A 185 13.49 1.78 -7.61
N PRO A 186 14.33 1.97 -8.64
CA PRO A 186 14.71 3.29 -9.11
C PRO A 186 13.49 4.16 -9.51
N GLY A 187 13.59 5.46 -9.27
CA GLY A 187 12.52 6.42 -9.55
C GLY A 187 12.04 6.46 -11.00
N ASN A 188 12.88 6.04 -11.95
CA ASN A 188 12.55 5.98 -13.38
C ASN A 188 11.84 4.69 -13.83
N ARG A 189 11.61 3.74 -12.91
CA ARG A 189 10.90 2.49 -13.25
C ARG A 189 9.40 2.73 -13.34
N PRO A 190 8.71 2.10 -14.31
CA PRO A 190 7.25 2.11 -14.37
C PRO A 190 6.64 1.50 -13.10
N SER A 191 5.47 1.98 -12.69
CA SER A 191 4.78 1.48 -11.48
C SER A 191 4.53 -0.02 -11.53
N HIS A 192 4.24 -0.57 -12.71
CA HIS A 192 3.93 -1.99 -12.92
C HIS A 192 5.15 -2.90 -13.06
N ASP A 193 6.36 -2.34 -13.12
CA ASP A 193 7.58 -3.15 -13.29
C ASP A 193 7.69 -4.18 -12.15
N GLN A 194 7.84 -5.47 -12.51
CA GLN A 194 7.89 -6.63 -11.61
C GLN A 194 6.62 -6.87 -10.76
N ALA A 195 5.56 -6.07 -10.91
CA ALA A 195 4.37 -6.16 -10.06
C ALA A 195 3.64 -7.51 -10.18
N ALA A 196 3.55 -8.10 -11.38
CA ALA A 196 2.86 -9.38 -11.59
C ALA A 196 3.47 -10.51 -10.76
N GLY A 197 4.80 -10.67 -10.80
CA GLY A 197 5.47 -11.72 -10.03
C GLY A 197 5.28 -11.58 -8.51
N HIS A 198 5.27 -10.36 -8.00
CA HIS A 198 4.99 -10.11 -6.58
C HIS A 198 3.51 -10.26 -6.23
N LEU A 199 2.58 -9.95 -7.15
CA LEU A 199 1.16 -10.26 -6.99
C LEU A 199 0.93 -11.76 -6.94
N ASP A 200 1.59 -12.57 -7.80
CA ASP A 200 1.50 -14.02 -7.77
C ASP A 200 1.99 -14.57 -6.42
N ARG A 201 3.08 -14.05 -5.87
CA ARG A 201 3.55 -14.41 -4.53
C ARG A 201 2.57 -14.02 -3.42
N ALA A 202 1.91 -12.87 -3.54
CA ALA A 202 0.89 -12.44 -2.58
C ALA A 202 -0.37 -13.32 -2.66
N ILE A 203 -0.76 -13.75 -3.86
CA ILE A 203 -1.84 -14.72 -4.10
C ILE A 203 -1.49 -16.05 -3.41
N ASP A 204 -0.29 -16.58 -3.63
CA ASP A 204 0.16 -17.83 -3.02
C ASP A 204 0.21 -17.75 -1.49
N LEU A 205 0.69 -16.62 -0.95
CA LEU A 205 0.66 -16.38 0.49
C LEU A 205 -0.77 -16.41 1.05
N CYS A 206 -1.72 -15.75 0.38
CA CYS A 206 -3.12 -15.76 0.80
C CYS A 206 -3.76 -17.15 0.69
N ARG A 207 -3.42 -17.93 -0.33
CA ARG A 207 -3.87 -19.33 -0.46
C ARG A 207 -3.32 -20.21 0.65
N ARG A 208 -2.03 -20.08 0.97
CA ARG A 208 -1.39 -20.78 2.09
C ARG A 208 -2.03 -20.43 3.43
N ALA A 209 -2.47 -19.18 3.59
CA ALA A 209 -3.21 -18.74 4.77
C ALA A 209 -4.62 -19.33 4.86
N GLY A 210 -5.21 -19.81 3.75
CA GLY A 210 -6.56 -20.36 3.70
C GLY A 210 -7.64 -19.38 3.26
N PHE A 211 -7.29 -18.26 2.66
CA PHE A 211 -8.29 -17.35 2.08
C PHE A 211 -9.04 -18.03 0.93
N ARG A 212 -10.37 -17.92 0.95
CA ARG A 212 -11.27 -18.57 -0.02
C ARG A 212 -11.37 -17.82 -1.34
N ARG A 213 -11.19 -16.51 -1.29
CA ARG A 213 -11.24 -15.60 -2.45
C ARG A 213 -10.18 -14.54 -2.29
N ILE A 214 -9.61 -14.13 -3.41
CA ILE A 214 -8.58 -13.10 -3.45
C ILE A 214 -9.06 -12.03 -4.43
N LEU A 215 -9.11 -10.78 -3.99
CA LEU A 215 -9.45 -9.62 -4.81
C LEU A 215 -8.24 -8.71 -4.91
N MET A 216 -7.67 -8.58 -6.09
CA MET A 216 -6.60 -7.63 -6.36
C MET A 216 -7.18 -6.28 -6.80
N ARG A 217 -6.61 -5.19 -6.29
CA ARG A 217 -6.95 -3.82 -6.68
C ARG A 217 -5.69 -3.02 -6.97
N GLY A 218 -5.72 -2.23 -8.03
CA GLY A 218 -4.65 -1.32 -8.40
C GLY A 218 -5.17 -0.20 -9.29
N ASP A 219 -4.37 0.82 -9.50
CA ASP A 219 -4.67 1.88 -10.43
C ASP A 219 -4.43 1.45 -11.91
N THR A 220 -4.40 2.41 -12.82
CA THR A 220 -4.25 2.14 -14.27
C THR A 220 -2.91 1.53 -14.63
N ASP A 221 -1.87 1.80 -13.85
CA ASP A 221 -0.52 1.31 -14.12
C ASP A 221 -0.40 -0.21 -13.86
N PHE A 222 -1.31 -0.78 -13.05
CA PHE A 222 -1.30 -2.21 -12.70
C PHE A 222 -2.25 -3.09 -13.51
N SER A 223 -2.91 -2.56 -14.52
CA SER A 223 -3.78 -3.32 -15.43
C SER A 223 -3.00 -4.25 -16.38
N GLN A 224 -2.09 -5.05 -15.88
CA GLN A 224 -1.18 -5.90 -16.65
C GLN A 224 -1.94 -6.95 -17.47
N THR A 225 -2.42 -6.54 -18.65
CA THR A 225 -3.36 -7.32 -19.48
C THR A 225 -2.82 -8.68 -19.89
N ALA A 226 -1.49 -8.86 -19.95
CA ALA A 226 -0.86 -10.14 -20.27
C ALA A 226 -1.09 -11.24 -19.19
N HIS A 227 -1.43 -10.84 -17.97
CA HIS A 227 -1.61 -11.76 -16.84
C HIS A 227 -3.08 -11.99 -16.47
N LEU A 228 -4.01 -11.19 -17.02
CA LEU A 228 -5.42 -11.23 -16.63
C LEU A 228 -6.06 -12.60 -16.86
N ASP A 229 -5.79 -13.24 -18.02
CA ASP A 229 -6.35 -14.56 -18.34
C ASP A 229 -5.89 -15.62 -17.34
N ALA A 230 -4.61 -15.62 -16.97
CA ALA A 230 -4.06 -16.56 -15.99
C ALA A 230 -4.66 -16.37 -14.57
N TRP A 231 -4.84 -15.13 -14.14
CA TRP A 231 -5.48 -14.84 -12.87
C TRP A 231 -6.98 -15.20 -12.86
N ASP A 232 -7.70 -14.95 -13.98
CA ASP A 232 -9.12 -15.30 -14.12
C ASP A 232 -9.34 -16.82 -14.16
N ASP A 233 -8.43 -17.57 -14.81
CA ASP A 233 -8.46 -19.03 -14.90
C ASP A 233 -8.25 -19.70 -13.53
N ALA A 234 -7.61 -19.03 -12.60
CA ALA A 234 -7.39 -19.55 -11.24
C ALA A 234 -8.69 -19.74 -10.45
N GLY A 235 -9.79 -19.06 -10.82
CA GLY A 235 -11.13 -19.22 -10.27
C GLY A 235 -11.37 -18.61 -8.88
N ASP A 236 -10.38 -18.59 -8.03
CA ASP A 236 -10.41 -17.96 -6.70
C ASP A 236 -9.88 -16.52 -6.71
N VAL A 237 -9.25 -16.08 -7.80
CA VAL A 237 -8.67 -14.76 -7.96
C VAL A 237 -9.60 -13.86 -8.76
N HIS A 238 -9.85 -12.69 -8.21
CA HIS A 238 -10.62 -11.63 -8.83
C HIS A 238 -9.77 -10.35 -8.85
N PHE A 239 -10.04 -9.44 -9.77
CA PHE A 239 -9.30 -8.19 -9.85
C PHE A 239 -10.17 -7.00 -10.26
N VAL A 240 -9.76 -5.82 -9.81
CA VAL A 240 -10.29 -4.52 -10.22
C VAL A 240 -9.12 -3.60 -10.45
N PHE A 241 -8.72 -3.44 -11.70
CA PHE A 241 -7.66 -2.53 -12.08
C PHE A 241 -8.23 -1.34 -12.85
N GLY A 242 -7.61 -0.17 -12.69
CA GLY A 242 -7.85 0.94 -13.59
C GLY A 242 -7.41 0.57 -15.02
N MET A 243 -8.02 1.16 -16.00
CA MET A 243 -7.59 1.08 -17.41
C MET A 243 -7.44 2.50 -17.95
N ASP A 244 -6.38 2.72 -18.71
CA ASP A 244 -6.19 3.98 -19.39
C ASP A 244 -7.35 4.26 -20.35
N ALA A 245 -7.84 5.51 -20.28
CA ALA A 245 -8.90 5.97 -21.18
C ALA A 245 -8.34 6.18 -22.60
N SER A 246 -7.90 5.09 -23.25
CA SER A 246 -7.41 5.09 -24.61
C SER A 246 -8.47 5.61 -25.59
N PRO A 247 -8.10 6.13 -26.77
CA PRO A 247 -9.07 6.56 -27.77
C PRO A 247 -10.11 5.50 -28.11
N LYS A 248 -9.70 4.23 -28.17
CA LYS A 248 -10.59 3.08 -28.43
C LYS A 248 -11.63 2.91 -27.32
N LEU A 249 -11.22 2.95 -26.02
CA LEU A 249 -12.13 2.81 -24.90
C LEU A 249 -13.06 4.03 -24.76
N LYS A 250 -12.55 5.22 -25.09
CA LYS A 250 -13.39 6.44 -25.15
C LYS A 250 -14.45 6.31 -26.24
N GLY A 251 -14.07 5.89 -27.46
CA GLY A 251 -15.02 5.69 -28.55
C GLY A 251 -16.14 4.72 -28.17
N ILE A 252 -15.80 3.56 -27.58
CA ILE A 252 -16.81 2.60 -27.09
C ILE A 252 -17.73 3.25 -26.06
N ALA A 253 -17.18 4.03 -25.13
CA ALA A 253 -17.98 4.71 -24.10
C ALA A 253 -18.89 5.79 -24.70
N GLU A 254 -18.44 6.51 -25.72
CA GLU A 254 -19.22 7.53 -26.43
C GLU A 254 -20.34 6.94 -27.28
N ASP A 255 -20.12 5.75 -27.88
CA ASP A 255 -21.11 5.02 -28.67
C ASP A 255 -22.21 4.38 -27.80
N LEU A 256 -22.04 4.29 -26.48
CA LEU A 256 -23.09 3.80 -25.58
C LEU A 256 -24.28 4.77 -25.53
N PRO A 257 -25.51 4.25 -25.65
CA PRO A 257 -26.69 5.09 -25.52
C PRO A 257 -26.80 5.69 -24.11
N ASP A 258 -27.32 6.91 -23.97
CA ASP A 258 -27.48 7.57 -22.68
C ASP A 258 -28.28 6.72 -21.67
N SER A 259 -29.21 5.89 -22.15
CA SER A 259 -29.97 4.95 -21.32
C SER A 259 -29.11 3.89 -20.62
N ALA A 260 -27.91 3.61 -21.13
CA ALA A 260 -26.96 2.69 -20.47
C ALA A 260 -26.26 3.34 -19.28
N TYR A 261 -26.24 4.66 -19.19
CA TYR A 261 -25.60 5.41 -18.13
C TYR A 261 -26.55 5.60 -16.95
N ARG A 262 -26.11 5.23 -15.75
CA ARG A 262 -26.84 5.41 -14.49
C ARG A 262 -26.13 6.42 -13.62
N LEU A 263 -26.89 7.33 -13.00
CA LEU A 263 -26.33 8.28 -12.05
C LEU A 263 -25.63 7.54 -10.90
N LEU A 264 -24.39 7.92 -10.60
CA LEU A 264 -23.63 7.39 -9.48
C LEU A 264 -23.92 8.21 -8.22
N GLU A 265 -24.86 7.72 -7.42
CA GLU A 265 -25.11 8.28 -6.09
C GLU A 265 -24.04 7.76 -5.12
N ARG A 266 -23.24 8.67 -4.57
CA ARG A 266 -22.28 8.35 -3.52
C ARG A 266 -22.94 8.56 -2.16
N PRO A 267 -22.88 7.54 -1.25
CA PRO A 267 -23.37 7.75 0.10
C PRO A 267 -22.60 8.92 0.74
N LYS A 268 -23.35 9.86 1.32
CA LYS A 268 -22.75 10.94 2.11
C LYS A 268 -21.96 10.30 3.24
N ARG A 269 -20.70 10.69 3.40
CA ARG A 269 -19.93 10.32 4.58
C ARG A 269 -20.55 11.07 5.77
N ASP A 270 -20.94 10.33 6.78
CA ASP A 270 -21.22 10.89 8.11
C ASP A 270 -19.89 11.40 8.68
N VAL A 271 -19.60 12.65 8.36
CA VAL A 271 -18.47 13.34 8.99
C VAL A 271 -18.97 13.82 10.34
N VAL A 272 -18.61 13.13 11.40
CA VAL A 272 -18.80 13.64 12.77
C VAL A 272 -17.92 14.89 12.90
N LYS A 273 -18.54 16.06 12.77
CA LYS A 273 -17.87 17.34 13.00
C LYS A 273 -17.76 17.56 14.49
N THR A 274 -16.61 17.26 15.04
CA THR A 274 -16.32 17.42 16.49
C THR A 274 -16.12 18.89 16.92
N SER A 275 -15.83 19.80 15.99
CA SER A 275 -15.75 21.25 16.26
C SER A 275 -15.74 22.07 14.96
N PRO A 276 -16.22 23.32 14.96
CA PRO A 276 -16.07 24.20 13.80
C PRO A 276 -14.58 24.52 13.61
N ARG A 277 -13.98 23.94 12.57
CA ARG A 277 -12.62 24.32 12.15
C ARG A 277 -12.71 25.53 11.24
N THR A 278 -11.93 26.57 11.55
CA THR A 278 -11.67 27.64 10.59
C THR A 278 -11.03 27.02 9.37
N LYS A 279 -11.71 27.06 8.21
CA LYS A 279 -11.15 26.51 6.98
C LYS A 279 -9.89 27.33 6.63
N PRO A 280 -8.73 26.71 6.48
CA PRO A 280 -7.57 27.43 5.98
C PRO A 280 -7.88 27.99 4.59
N ALA A 281 -7.23 29.10 4.25
CA ALA A 281 -7.36 29.69 2.90
C ALA A 281 -7.16 28.61 1.84
N ARG A 282 -8.00 28.58 0.83
CA ARG A 282 -7.95 27.57 -0.25
C ARG A 282 -6.75 27.86 -1.16
N VAL A 283 -5.57 27.49 -0.72
CA VAL A 283 -4.31 27.63 -1.47
C VAL A 283 -4.43 27.05 -2.89
N LYS A 284 -5.24 26.02 -3.07
CA LYS A 284 -5.51 25.43 -4.39
C LYS A 284 -6.20 26.40 -5.34
N GLU A 285 -7.16 27.18 -4.88
CA GLU A 285 -7.85 28.20 -5.71
C GLU A 285 -6.88 29.34 -6.07
N GLN A 286 -6.01 29.72 -5.16
CA GLN A 286 -4.97 30.71 -5.41
C GLN A 286 -3.98 30.23 -6.48
N ILE A 287 -3.45 29.01 -6.36
CA ILE A 287 -2.55 28.40 -7.36
C ILE A 287 -3.23 28.29 -8.73
N VAL A 288 -4.51 27.91 -8.78
CA VAL A 288 -5.29 27.84 -10.04
C VAL A 288 -5.38 29.22 -10.70
N ARG A 289 -5.61 30.29 -9.93
CA ARG A 289 -5.67 31.66 -10.44
C ARG A 289 -4.30 32.14 -10.92
N GLU A 290 -3.26 31.95 -10.10
CA GLU A 290 -1.88 32.37 -10.40
C GLU A 290 -1.30 31.70 -11.64
N ARG A 291 -1.63 30.40 -11.85
CA ARG A 291 -1.14 29.62 -12.99
C ARG A 291 -2.06 29.60 -14.20
N GLY A 292 -3.19 30.30 -14.15
CA GLY A 292 -4.17 30.36 -15.25
C GLY A 292 -4.80 29.01 -15.57
N TYR A 293 -4.80 28.04 -14.64
CA TYR A 293 -5.46 26.74 -14.83
C TYR A 293 -6.98 26.90 -14.86
N LYS A 294 -7.64 26.14 -15.75
CA LYS A 294 -9.10 26.06 -15.76
C LYS A 294 -9.57 25.36 -14.47
N ASN A 295 -10.36 26.07 -13.66
CA ASN A 295 -10.98 25.47 -12.48
C ASN A 295 -12.14 24.57 -12.95
N LEU A 296 -11.94 23.25 -12.91
CA LEU A 296 -12.90 22.27 -13.37
C LEU A 296 -13.67 21.68 -12.19
N HIS A 297 -15.01 21.79 -12.24
CA HIS A 297 -15.91 21.18 -11.26
C HIS A 297 -16.65 19.99 -11.87
N VAL A 298 -16.67 18.87 -11.16
CA VAL A 298 -17.49 17.71 -11.51
C VAL A 298 -18.90 17.97 -10.98
N VAL A 299 -19.86 18.05 -11.85
CA VAL A 299 -21.29 18.28 -11.51
C VAL A 299 -21.98 16.96 -11.28
N GLU A 300 -21.79 16.00 -12.17
CA GLU A 300 -22.46 14.71 -12.16
C GLU A 300 -21.49 13.60 -12.54
N GLU A 301 -21.71 12.41 -11.97
CA GLU A 301 -21.00 11.20 -12.32
C GLU A 301 -22.00 10.12 -12.74
N HIS A 302 -21.78 9.51 -13.89
CA HIS A 302 -22.59 8.41 -14.40
C HIS A 302 -21.75 7.19 -14.66
N VAL A 303 -22.33 6.01 -14.47
CA VAL A 303 -21.66 4.72 -14.64
C VAL A 303 -22.37 3.90 -15.71
N ALA A 304 -21.61 3.37 -16.63
CA ALA A 304 -22.05 2.35 -17.59
C ALA A 304 -21.09 1.18 -17.63
N GLU A 305 -21.46 0.11 -18.31
CA GLU A 305 -20.68 -1.11 -18.43
C GLU A 305 -20.67 -1.58 -19.88
N PHE A 306 -19.53 -2.13 -20.30
CA PHE A 306 -19.40 -2.80 -21.59
C PHE A 306 -18.40 -3.96 -21.52
N ARG A 307 -18.33 -4.74 -22.58
CA ARG A 307 -17.33 -5.80 -22.74
C ARG A 307 -16.20 -5.33 -23.65
N TYR A 308 -14.97 -5.65 -23.25
CA TYR A 308 -13.78 -5.29 -24.00
C TYR A 308 -12.73 -6.39 -23.90
N ARG A 309 -12.11 -6.70 -25.02
CA ARG A 309 -10.97 -7.63 -25.09
C ARG A 309 -9.67 -6.83 -25.23
N PRO A 310 -8.81 -6.79 -24.20
CA PRO A 310 -7.45 -6.29 -24.35
C PRO A 310 -6.68 -7.14 -25.37
N VAL A 311 -5.72 -6.53 -26.06
CA VAL A 311 -4.97 -7.22 -27.13
C VAL A 311 -4.24 -8.47 -26.64
N ALA A 312 -3.74 -8.43 -25.39
CA ALA A 312 -3.00 -9.53 -24.78
C ALA A 312 -3.91 -10.64 -24.19
N CYS A 313 -5.24 -10.49 -24.28
CA CYS A 313 -6.19 -11.42 -23.68
C CYS A 313 -6.92 -12.24 -24.71
N ASN A 314 -7.26 -13.49 -24.35
CA ASN A 314 -8.04 -14.41 -25.19
C ASN A 314 -9.56 -14.27 -24.98
N ARG A 315 -9.99 -13.52 -23.96
CA ARG A 315 -11.41 -13.35 -23.57
C ARG A 315 -11.80 -11.90 -23.35
N ASP A 316 -13.11 -11.66 -23.34
CA ASP A 316 -13.66 -10.34 -23.07
C ASP A 316 -13.83 -10.14 -21.56
N TYR A 317 -13.36 -9.01 -21.08
CA TYR A 317 -13.55 -8.58 -19.71
C TYR A 317 -14.66 -7.53 -19.59
N ARG A 318 -15.31 -7.51 -18.45
CA ARG A 318 -16.25 -6.47 -18.08
C ARG A 318 -15.49 -5.19 -17.79
N VAL A 319 -15.86 -4.09 -18.43
CA VAL A 319 -15.31 -2.77 -18.16
C VAL A 319 -16.40 -1.88 -17.61
N ILE A 320 -16.11 -1.22 -16.49
CA ILE A 320 -16.98 -0.18 -15.91
C ILE A 320 -16.41 1.15 -16.32
N VAL A 321 -17.20 1.96 -16.99
CA VAL A 321 -16.83 3.33 -17.36
C VAL A 321 -17.53 4.34 -16.45
N LEU A 322 -16.75 5.29 -15.95
CA LEU A 322 -17.24 6.45 -15.20
C LEU A 322 -17.20 7.68 -16.11
N ARG A 323 -18.37 8.20 -16.47
CA ARG A 323 -18.54 9.43 -17.24
C ARG A 323 -18.76 10.60 -16.28
N LYS A 324 -17.87 11.58 -16.30
CA LYS A 324 -17.95 12.79 -15.45
C LYS A 324 -18.33 13.99 -16.30
N ARG A 325 -19.41 14.67 -15.92
CA ARG A 325 -19.75 15.97 -16.48
C ARG A 325 -18.94 17.04 -15.76
N VAL A 326 -18.15 17.79 -16.52
CA VAL A 326 -17.19 18.75 -15.98
C VAL A 326 -17.55 20.15 -16.51
N VAL A 327 -17.65 21.12 -15.60
CA VAL A 327 -17.90 22.53 -15.92
C VAL A 327 -16.75 23.40 -15.41
N THR A 328 -16.56 24.57 -16.04
CA THR A 328 -15.57 25.57 -15.62
C THR A 328 -16.26 26.74 -14.92
N ASP A 329 -15.59 27.36 -13.94
CA ASP A 329 -16.09 28.53 -13.19
C ASP A 329 -16.30 29.79 -14.03
N GLN A 330 -15.86 29.83 -15.29
CA GLN A 330 -16.08 30.97 -16.15
C GLN A 330 -17.52 30.92 -16.67
N ASN A 331 -18.31 31.97 -16.33
CA ASN A 331 -19.68 32.25 -16.74
C ASN A 331 -19.90 32.36 -18.28
N GLN A 332 -19.12 31.64 -19.07
CA GLN A 332 -19.38 31.52 -20.50
C GLN A 332 -20.28 30.33 -20.73
N MET A 333 -21.51 30.58 -21.19
CA MET A 333 -22.38 29.57 -21.76
C MET A 333 -21.58 28.73 -22.74
N ARG A 334 -21.17 27.51 -22.32
CA ARG A 334 -20.64 26.54 -23.27
C ARG A 334 -21.83 25.84 -23.92
N ILE A 335 -21.83 25.86 -25.23
CA ILE A 335 -22.85 25.22 -26.07
C ILE A 335 -22.77 23.68 -25.96
N PHE A 336 -21.66 23.15 -25.42
CA PHE A 336 -21.44 21.69 -25.27
C PHE A 336 -20.91 21.34 -23.88
N ASP A 337 -21.52 20.32 -23.27
CA ASP A 337 -21.03 19.70 -22.04
C ASP A 337 -19.73 18.94 -22.30
N GLU A 338 -18.73 19.15 -21.45
CA GLU A 338 -17.46 18.39 -21.53
C GLU A 338 -17.56 17.16 -20.65
N TYR A 339 -17.46 15.97 -21.26
CA TYR A 339 -17.41 14.70 -20.54
C TYR A 339 -15.98 14.19 -20.45
N ARG A 340 -15.64 13.62 -19.28
CA ARG A 340 -14.39 12.90 -19.07
C ARG A 340 -14.69 11.46 -18.68
N TYR A 341 -13.94 10.53 -19.27
CA TYR A 341 -14.14 9.10 -19.09
C TYR A 341 -13.00 8.50 -18.28
N PHE A 342 -13.36 7.62 -17.36
CA PHE A 342 -12.45 6.79 -16.60
C PHE A 342 -12.95 5.35 -16.65
N SER A 343 -12.07 4.38 -16.85
CA SER A 343 -12.48 2.98 -16.94
C SER A 343 -11.77 2.11 -15.90
N THR A 344 -12.47 1.07 -15.46
CA THR A 344 -11.93 0.00 -14.61
C THR A 344 -12.35 -1.34 -15.16
N SER A 345 -11.54 -2.37 -14.97
CA SER A 345 -11.86 -3.73 -15.40
C SER A 345 -12.01 -4.66 -14.19
N PRO A 346 -13.23 -4.91 -13.70
CA PRO A 346 -13.46 -6.02 -12.78
C PRO A 346 -13.49 -7.34 -13.53
N THR A 347 -13.12 -8.41 -12.84
CA THR A 347 -13.08 -9.78 -13.37
C THR A 347 -14.39 -10.20 -14.01
N SER A 348 -14.31 -10.92 -15.12
CA SER A 348 -15.48 -11.40 -15.87
C SER A 348 -16.14 -12.63 -15.29
N SER A 349 -15.49 -13.41 -14.43
CA SER A 349 -15.86 -14.79 -14.09
C SER A 349 -17.01 -14.96 -13.13
N THR A 350 -17.95 -14.04 -13.04
CA THR A 350 -19.20 -14.35 -12.34
C THR A 350 -20.34 -14.64 -13.32
N ARG A 351 -20.39 -15.86 -13.83
CA ARG A 351 -21.68 -16.56 -14.03
C ARG A 351 -22.27 -16.82 -12.64
N GLY A 352 -22.90 -15.83 -12.05
CA GLY A 352 -23.51 -15.98 -10.76
C GLY A 352 -23.64 -14.62 -10.10
N GLY A 353 -24.80 -14.02 -10.24
CA GLY A 353 -25.17 -12.69 -9.86
C GLY A 353 -24.42 -12.17 -8.64
N LEU A 354 -23.75 -11.07 -8.81
CA LEU A 354 -23.48 -10.13 -7.74
C LEU A 354 -24.81 -9.72 -7.13
N ARG A 355 -25.31 -10.55 -6.19
CA ARG A 355 -26.33 -10.10 -5.27
C ARG A 355 -25.77 -8.85 -4.60
N ARG A 356 -26.53 -7.76 -4.75
CA ARG A 356 -26.33 -6.49 -4.07
C ARG A 356 -25.86 -6.71 -2.62
N ARG A 357 -24.56 -6.82 -2.38
CA ARG A 357 -23.99 -6.46 -1.09
C ARG A 357 -23.40 -5.06 -1.28
N ARG A 358 -23.99 -4.13 -0.56
CA ARG A 358 -23.51 -2.76 -0.36
C ARG A 358 -22.16 -2.81 0.36
N SER A 359 -21.10 -3.09 -0.36
CA SER A 359 -19.76 -2.78 0.09
C SER A 359 -19.14 -1.93 -1.00
N CYS A 360 -19.20 -0.65 -0.78
CA CYS A 360 -18.49 0.33 -1.56
C CYS A 360 -17.00 0.15 -1.30
N SER A 361 -16.34 -0.77 -2.05
CA SER A 361 -14.91 -0.69 -2.19
C SER A 361 -14.64 0.67 -2.87
N ARG A 362 -13.96 1.54 -2.17
CA ARG A 362 -13.49 2.81 -2.74
C ARG A 362 -12.76 2.50 -4.03
N PRO A 363 -13.05 3.15 -5.15
CA PRO A 363 -12.03 3.34 -6.15
C PRO A 363 -10.92 4.12 -5.43
N THR A 364 -9.75 3.53 -5.33
CA THR A 364 -8.52 4.24 -5.01
C THR A 364 -8.58 5.51 -5.84
N ALA A 365 -8.38 6.66 -5.22
CA ALA A 365 -8.38 7.92 -5.95
C ALA A 365 -7.27 7.78 -6.99
N ALA A 366 -7.67 7.45 -8.22
CA ALA A 366 -6.78 7.51 -9.34
C ALA A 366 -6.20 8.91 -9.29
N ALA A 367 -4.91 8.98 -9.06
CA ALA A 367 -4.20 10.23 -9.05
C ALA A 367 -4.61 10.95 -10.32
N THR A 368 -5.31 12.06 -10.15
CA THR A 368 -5.77 12.87 -11.27
C THR A 368 -4.49 13.36 -11.93
N LYS A 369 -4.02 12.62 -12.96
CA LYS A 369 -2.98 13.13 -13.84
C LYS A 369 -3.53 14.43 -14.40
N ARG A 370 -3.00 15.53 -13.89
CA ARG A 370 -3.23 16.86 -14.43
C ARG A 370 -2.43 16.97 -15.71
N ILE A 371 -3.11 17.30 -16.78
CA ILE A 371 -2.51 17.98 -17.91
C ILE A 371 -2.57 19.48 -17.60
#